data_32d94602d50bc6ec3c03f9bbac6cac46
#
_entry.id   32d94602d50bc6ec3c03f9bbac6cac46
#
_cell.length_a   1.000
_cell.length_b   1.000
_cell.length_c   1.000
_cell.angle_alpha   90.00
_cell.angle_beta   90.00
_cell.angle_gamma   90.00
#
_symmetry.space_group_name_H-M   'P 1'
#
loop_
_entity.id
_entity.type
_entity.pdbx_description
1 polymer ?
#
loop_
_entity_poly.entity_id
_entity_poly.type
_entity_poly.pdbx_seq_one_letter_code
_entity_poly.pdbx_strand_id
1 'polypeptide(L)'
;PALKRCKAGSCKWIISFAHALFSCNFAALLLIMADYQQKKNLLGLTPSELKDVARSLQLPAFVGKQIARWLYVHHVKEIDEMTNLSLAARELLKQQYVIGNSSPIDAQYSKDGTIKYLYRTLSGDYIETVFIPDGDRGTLCVSSQVGCKMNCLFCQTGKQGFEGNLSATDILNQIYSLPEREKLTNIVFMGQGEPMDNYENVLRTTQIMTADYGYAWSPKRITVSSIGVKTKLKR
;
A
#
# COMPACT_ATOMS: atom_id res chain seq x y z
N PRO A 1 -4.34 41.48 -40.74
CA PRO A 1 -3.60 40.54 -41.49
C PRO A 1 -4.25 39.18 -41.40
N ALA A 2 -4.42 38.52 -42.46
CA ALA A 2 -5.33 37.54 -42.95
C ALA A 2 -5.44 36.24 -42.12
N LEU A 3 -6.61 35.99 -41.55
CA LEU A 3 -7.10 34.64 -41.19
C LEU A 3 -7.57 33.97 -42.48
N LYS A 4 -6.79 33.03 -43.00
CA LYS A 4 -7.21 32.14 -44.08
C LYS A 4 -8.20 31.11 -43.48
N ARG A 5 -9.45 31.13 -43.95
CA ARG A 5 -10.51 30.14 -43.68
C ARG A 5 -10.05 28.76 -44.19
N CYS A 6 -9.87 27.82 -43.27
CA CYS A 6 -9.78 26.38 -43.61
C CYS A 6 -11.16 25.85 -44.06
N LYS A 7 -11.21 25.22 -45.22
CA LYS A 7 -12.40 24.62 -45.82
C LYS A 7 -12.86 23.43 -44.95
N ALA A 8 -14.14 23.36 -44.66
CA ALA A 8 -14.83 22.49 -43.73
C ALA A 8 -14.85 20.97 -44.06
N GLY A 9 -13.94 20.48 -44.87
CA GLY A 9 -13.92 19.05 -45.28
C GLY A 9 -12.81 18.19 -44.68
N SER A 10 -11.69 18.79 -44.25
CA SER A 10 -10.51 18.03 -43.77
C SER A 10 -10.39 17.88 -42.25
N CYS A 11 -11.19 18.63 -41.47
CA CYS A 11 -11.14 18.52 -40.00
C CYS A 11 -11.90 17.30 -39.41
N LYS A 12 -12.87 16.73 -40.11
CA LYS A 12 -13.63 15.57 -39.59
C LYS A 12 -12.80 14.29 -39.45
N TRP A 13 -11.82 14.07 -40.32
CA TRP A 13 -10.96 12.88 -40.29
C TRP A 13 -9.89 12.96 -39.17
N ILE A 14 -9.35 14.11 -38.91
CA ILE A 14 -8.33 14.30 -37.86
C ILE A 14 -8.97 14.15 -36.47
N ILE A 15 -10.18 14.68 -36.26
CA ILE A 15 -10.91 14.56 -35.00
C ILE A 15 -11.35 13.09 -34.78
N SER A 16 -11.76 12.38 -35.82
CA SER A 16 -12.13 10.95 -35.71
C SER A 16 -10.93 10.07 -35.38
N PHE A 17 -9.76 10.34 -35.95
CA PHE A 17 -8.53 9.57 -35.68
C PHE A 17 -7.98 9.86 -34.28
N ALA A 18 -8.02 11.11 -33.82
CA ALA A 18 -7.63 11.48 -32.46
C ALA A 18 -8.57 10.86 -31.42
N HIS A 19 -9.89 10.85 -31.67
CA HIS A 19 -10.85 10.17 -30.80
C HIS A 19 -10.66 8.65 -30.75
N ALA A 20 -10.34 8.01 -31.88
CA ALA A 20 -10.11 6.58 -31.94
C ALA A 20 -8.80 6.18 -31.23
N LEU A 21 -7.73 6.96 -31.36
CA LEU A 21 -6.46 6.73 -30.64
C LEU A 21 -6.58 7.01 -29.14
N PHE A 22 -7.32 8.04 -28.76
CA PHE A 22 -7.58 8.36 -27.35
C PHE A 22 -8.48 7.30 -26.69
N SER A 23 -9.50 6.82 -27.39
CA SER A 23 -10.40 5.76 -26.95
C SER A 23 -9.67 4.41 -26.83
N CYS A 24 -8.77 4.08 -27.77
CA CYS A 24 -8.02 2.82 -27.76
C CYS A 24 -6.98 2.79 -26.62
N ASN A 25 -6.27 3.89 -26.35
CA ASN A 25 -5.36 4.00 -25.21
C ASN A 25 -6.09 4.01 -23.87
N PHE A 26 -7.26 4.63 -23.79
CA PHE A 26 -8.08 4.64 -22.58
C PHE A 26 -8.68 3.27 -22.27
N ALA A 27 -9.18 2.56 -23.29
CA ALA A 27 -9.66 1.19 -23.12
C ALA A 27 -8.55 0.21 -22.72
N ALA A 28 -7.35 0.34 -23.32
CA ALA A 28 -6.19 -0.46 -22.93
C ALA A 28 -5.76 -0.17 -21.49
N LEU A 29 -5.78 1.09 -21.06
CA LEU A 29 -5.47 1.49 -19.69
C LEU A 29 -6.51 0.93 -18.71
N LEU A 30 -7.81 0.97 -19.04
CA LEU A 30 -8.88 0.39 -18.22
C LEU A 30 -8.75 -1.13 -18.11
N LEU A 31 -8.35 -1.83 -19.18
CA LEU A 31 -8.12 -3.28 -19.18
C LEU A 31 -6.90 -3.64 -18.29
N ILE A 32 -5.82 -2.88 -18.38
CA ILE A 32 -4.64 -3.05 -17.53
C ILE A 32 -5.01 -2.80 -16.06
N MET A 33 -5.79 -1.76 -15.77
CA MET A 33 -6.24 -1.47 -14.40
C MET A 33 -7.20 -2.54 -13.88
N ALA A 34 -8.09 -3.07 -14.72
CA ALA A 34 -9.01 -4.16 -14.36
C ALA A 34 -8.24 -5.47 -14.09
N ASP A 35 -7.24 -5.80 -14.89
CA ASP A 35 -6.36 -6.96 -14.67
C ASP A 35 -5.56 -6.82 -13.36
N TYR A 36 -5.06 -5.62 -13.07
CA TYR A 36 -4.34 -5.35 -11.82
C TYR A 36 -5.24 -5.50 -10.58
N GLN A 37 -6.52 -5.10 -10.67
CA GLN A 37 -7.49 -5.24 -9.58
C GLN A 37 -7.90 -6.69 -9.29
N GLN A 38 -7.74 -7.61 -10.23
CA GLN A 38 -8.03 -9.03 -10.05
C GLN A 38 -6.88 -9.81 -9.41
N LYS A 39 -5.65 -9.26 -9.40
CA LYS A 39 -4.47 -9.94 -8.86
C LYS A 39 -4.41 -9.84 -7.34
N LYS A 40 -3.91 -10.90 -6.72
CA LYS A 40 -3.73 -10.98 -5.26
C LYS A 40 -2.44 -10.28 -4.83
N ASN A 41 -2.45 -9.66 -3.65
CA ASN A 41 -1.27 -9.00 -3.10
C ASN A 41 -0.35 -9.99 -2.38
N LEU A 42 0.95 -9.86 -2.59
CA LEU A 42 1.97 -10.61 -1.85
C LEU A 42 2.35 -9.92 -0.54
N LEU A 43 2.33 -8.59 -0.51
CA LEU A 43 2.61 -7.80 0.70
C LEU A 43 1.55 -8.09 1.76
N GLY A 44 1.98 -8.36 2.99
CA GLY A 44 1.10 -8.74 4.10
C GLY A 44 0.91 -10.26 4.26
N LEU A 45 1.46 -11.08 3.37
CA LEU A 45 1.46 -12.54 3.52
C LEU A 45 2.62 -13.01 4.41
N THR A 46 2.30 -13.97 5.29
CA THR A 46 3.30 -14.67 6.11
C THR A 46 4.12 -15.65 5.28
N PRO A 47 5.30 -16.11 5.74
CA PRO A 47 6.09 -17.13 5.03
C PRO A 47 5.33 -18.44 4.79
N SER A 48 4.38 -18.80 5.67
CA SER A 48 3.53 -19.98 5.45
C SER A 48 2.62 -19.76 4.25
N GLU A 49 1.92 -18.64 4.20
CA GLU A 49 1.05 -18.28 3.08
C GLU A 49 1.83 -18.12 1.78
N LEU A 50 3.05 -17.56 1.82
CA LEU A 50 3.93 -17.45 0.64
C LEU A 50 4.41 -18.83 0.16
N LYS A 51 4.59 -19.82 1.04
CA LYS A 51 4.83 -21.21 0.63
C LYS A 51 3.60 -21.80 -0.06
N ASP A 52 2.40 -21.48 0.42
CA ASP A 52 1.17 -21.94 -0.21
C ASP A 52 0.96 -21.27 -1.57
N VAL A 53 1.33 -19.99 -1.72
CA VAL A 53 1.43 -19.32 -3.03
C VAL A 53 2.38 -20.08 -3.96
N ALA A 54 3.60 -20.42 -3.50
CA ALA A 54 4.55 -21.18 -4.32
C ALA A 54 3.96 -22.54 -4.75
N ARG A 55 3.34 -23.27 -3.83
CA ARG A 55 2.70 -24.57 -4.12
C ARG A 55 1.56 -24.45 -5.11
N SER A 56 0.70 -23.43 -4.99
CA SER A 56 -0.42 -23.20 -5.91
C SER A 56 0.05 -22.94 -7.34
N LEU A 57 1.26 -22.43 -7.52
CA LEU A 57 1.93 -22.20 -8.79
C LEU A 57 2.83 -23.37 -9.22
N GLN A 58 2.77 -24.50 -8.53
CA GLN A 58 3.61 -25.69 -8.76
C GLN A 58 5.13 -25.38 -8.66
N LEU A 59 5.48 -24.37 -7.86
CA LEU A 59 6.86 -24.01 -7.56
C LEU A 59 7.34 -24.71 -6.28
N PRO A 60 8.64 -24.98 -6.12
CA PRO A 60 9.20 -25.51 -4.89
C PRO A 60 8.88 -24.65 -3.66
N ALA A 61 8.60 -25.26 -2.52
CA ALA A 61 8.20 -24.55 -1.30
C ALA A 61 9.24 -23.53 -0.79
N PHE A 62 10.51 -23.70 -1.11
CA PHE A 62 11.56 -22.75 -0.73
C PHE A 62 11.41 -21.39 -1.43
N VAL A 63 10.73 -21.34 -2.59
CA VAL A 63 10.42 -20.10 -3.31
C VAL A 63 9.62 -19.15 -2.43
N GLY A 64 8.71 -19.66 -1.58
CA GLY A 64 7.98 -18.83 -0.62
C GLY A 64 8.90 -18.08 0.36
N LYS A 65 10.01 -18.69 0.79
CA LYS A 65 11.02 -18.01 1.64
C LYS A 65 11.79 -16.95 0.85
N GLN A 66 12.08 -17.23 -0.43
CA GLN A 66 12.75 -16.26 -1.29
C GLN A 66 11.86 -15.03 -1.51
N ILE A 67 10.56 -15.23 -1.82
CA ILE A 67 9.59 -14.15 -1.95
C ILE A 67 9.51 -13.33 -0.66
N ALA A 68 9.41 -13.97 0.52
CA ALA A 68 9.38 -13.26 1.80
C ALA A 68 10.60 -12.35 1.99
N ARG A 69 11.80 -12.85 1.64
CA ARG A 69 13.04 -12.06 1.73
C ARG A 69 13.03 -10.86 0.78
N TRP A 70 12.56 -11.05 -0.46
CA TRP A 70 12.42 -9.95 -1.43
C TRP A 70 11.44 -8.90 -0.96
N LEU A 71 10.30 -9.31 -0.42
CA LEU A 71 9.30 -8.38 0.11
C LEU A 71 9.81 -7.61 1.33
N TYR A 72 10.26 -8.32 2.37
CA TYR A 72 10.44 -7.72 3.70
C TYR A 72 11.86 -7.29 4.03
N VAL A 73 12.86 -7.79 3.30
CA VAL A 73 14.27 -7.41 3.49
C VAL A 73 14.76 -6.48 2.37
N HIS A 74 14.43 -6.82 1.10
CA HIS A 74 14.87 -6.03 -0.05
C HIS A 74 13.86 -4.96 -0.47
N HIS A 75 12.60 -5.06 -0.03
CA HIS A 75 11.52 -4.11 -0.31
C HIS A 75 11.34 -3.80 -1.79
N VAL A 76 11.29 -4.85 -2.61
CA VAL A 76 11.16 -4.75 -4.06
C VAL A 76 9.83 -4.15 -4.47
N LYS A 77 9.84 -3.32 -5.49
CA LYS A 77 8.62 -2.68 -6.02
C LYS A 77 7.89 -3.56 -7.03
N GLU A 78 8.61 -4.45 -7.71
CA GLU A 78 8.09 -5.30 -8.76
C GLU A 78 8.62 -6.73 -8.63
N ILE A 79 7.83 -7.72 -9.13
CA ILE A 79 8.21 -9.14 -9.10
C ILE A 79 9.47 -9.39 -9.94
N ASP A 80 9.71 -8.60 -10.97
CA ASP A 80 10.89 -8.74 -11.84
C ASP A 80 12.22 -8.46 -11.13
N GLU A 81 12.20 -7.73 -10.03
CA GLU A 81 13.37 -7.50 -9.19
C GLU A 81 13.82 -8.75 -8.41
N MET A 82 12.98 -9.78 -8.32
CA MET A 82 13.28 -11.03 -7.60
C MET A 82 14.24 -11.93 -8.39
N THR A 83 15.47 -11.47 -8.59
CA THR A 83 16.44 -12.05 -9.55
C THR A 83 16.91 -13.48 -9.24
N ASN A 84 16.76 -13.96 -7.99
CA ASN A 84 17.03 -15.34 -7.63
C ASN A 84 15.88 -16.32 -7.93
N LEU A 85 14.74 -15.81 -8.43
CA LEU A 85 13.68 -16.60 -9.00
C LEU A 85 13.92 -16.75 -10.52
N SER A 86 13.62 -17.94 -11.07
CA SER A 86 13.69 -18.13 -12.51
C SER A 86 12.70 -17.22 -13.24
N LEU A 87 13.00 -16.88 -14.51
CA LEU A 87 12.08 -16.11 -15.35
C LEU A 87 10.68 -16.73 -15.38
N ALA A 88 10.60 -18.05 -15.57
CA ALA A 88 9.33 -18.77 -15.59
C ALA A 88 8.54 -18.61 -14.27
N ALA A 89 9.22 -18.67 -13.12
CA ALA A 89 8.58 -18.47 -11.81
C ALA A 89 8.06 -17.04 -11.65
N ARG A 90 8.82 -16.03 -12.08
CA ARG A 90 8.37 -14.63 -12.06
C ARG A 90 7.16 -14.40 -12.96
N GLU A 91 7.15 -14.97 -14.16
CA GLU A 91 5.99 -14.86 -15.06
C GLU A 91 4.74 -15.52 -14.46
N LEU A 92 4.85 -16.72 -13.87
CA LEU A 92 3.75 -17.38 -13.20
C LEU A 92 3.21 -16.54 -12.03
N LEU A 93 4.10 -15.94 -11.22
CA LEU A 93 3.70 -15.03 -10.15
C LEU A 93 2.95 -13.82 -10.70
N LYS A 94 3.47 -13.15 -11.73
CA LYS A 94 2.87 -11.94 -12.32
C LYS A 94 1.47 -12.18 -12.90
N GLN A 95 1.15 -13.40 -13.32
CA GLN A 95 -0.19 -13.73 -13.82
C GLN A 95 -1.27 -13.61 -12.76
N GLN A 96 -0.98 -13.92 -11.49
CA GLN A 96 -1.96 -14.01 -10.42
C GLN A 96 -1.71 -13.05 -9.26
N TYR A 97 -0.49 -12.52 -9.14
CA TYR A 97 -0.05 -11.72 -8.01
C TYR A 97 0.60 -10.41 -8.43
N VAL A 98 0.53 -9.45 -7.52
CA VAL A 98 1.29 -8.20 -7.52
C VAL A 98 1.95 -8.02 -6.14
N ILE A 99 2.93 -7.14 -6.02
CA ILE A 99 3.50 -6.82 -4.70
C ILE A 99 2.41 -6.25 -3.79
N GLY A 100 1.59 -5.34 -4.29
CA GLY A 100 0.53 -4.68 -3.52
C GLY A 100 1.00 -3.39 -2.87
N ASN A 101 2.11 -2.83 -3.34
CA ASN A 101 2.61 -1.52 -2.94
C ASN A 101 2.07 -0.41 -3.86
N SER A 102 1.86 0.76 -3.29
CA SER A 102 1.51 1.98 -4.02
C SER A 102 2.18 3.18 -3.36
N SER A 103 2.74 4.07 -4.18
CA SER A 103 3.33 5.31 -3.68
C SER A 103 2.25 6.24 -3.13
N PRO A 104 2.60 7.16 -2.19
CA PRO A 104 1.68 8.21 -1.79
C PRO A 104 1.30 9.06 -3.01
N ILE A 105 0.05 9.53 -3.04
CA ILE A 105 -0.49 10.32 -4.15
C ILE A 105 -0.32 11.83 -3.94
N ASP A 106 -0.11 12.24 -2.68
CA ASP A 106 0.13 13.64 -2.31
C ASP A 106 0.98 13.71 -1.04
N ALA A 107 1.66 14.84 -0.83
CA ALA A 107 2.48 15.10 0.34
C ALA A 107 2.41 16.57 0.76
N GLN A 108 2.19 16.82 2.05
CA GLN A 108 2.21 18.15 2.66
C GLN A 108 3.40 18.26 3.60
N TYR A 109 4.21 19.30 3.39
CA TYR A 109 5.45 19.52 4.13
C TYR A 109 5.26 20.65 5.16
N SER A 110 5.64 20.40 6.41
CA SER A 110 5.68 21.40 7.48
C SER A 110 7.09 21.97 7.64
N LYS A 111 7.19 23.14 8.28
CA LYS A 111 8.48 23.83 8.53
C LYS A 111 9.40 23.07 9.48
N ASP A 112 8.85 22.25 10.35
CA ASP A 112 9.58 21.41 11.31
C ASP A 112 10.08 20.09 10.71
N GLY A 113 9.90 19.89 9.39
CA GLY A 113 10.28 18.68 8.68
C GLY A 113 9.23 17.56 8.75
N THR A 114 8.11 17.75 9.46
CA THR A 114 6.98 16.80 9.44
C THR A 114 6.36 16.75 8.06
N ILE A 115 6.06 15.53 7.59
CA ILE A 115 5.48 15.31 6.26
C ILE A 115 4.22 14.48 6.42
N LYS A 116 3.09 14.99 5.94
CA LYS A 116 1.84 14.26 5.88
C LYS A 116 1.63 13.74 4.46
N TYR A 117 1.54 12.43 4.32
CA TYR A 117 1.29 11.73 3.07
C TYR A 117 -0.16 11.32 2.95
N LEU A 118 -0.71 11.41 1.74
CA LEU A 118 -2.00 10.86 1.35
C LEU A 118 -1.77 9.60 0.54
N TYR A 119 -2.37 8.49 0.97
CA TYR A 119 -2.35 7.22 0.25
C TYR A 119 -3.74 6.87 -0.25
N ARG A 120 -3.79 6.18 -1.38
CA ARG A 120 -4.99 5.50 -1.84
C ARG A 120 -4.92 4.03 -1.43
N THR A 121 -5.96 3.53 -0.78
CA THR A 121 -6.08 2.13 -0.36
C THR A 121 -6.39 1.22 -1.55
N LEU A 122 -6.28 -0.09 -1.34
CA LEU A 122 -6.68 -1.10 -2.34
C LEU A 122 -8.18 -1.05 -2.65
N SER A 123 -9.03 -0.64 -1.70
CA SER A 123 -10.46 -0.40 -1.92
C SER A 123 -10.78 0.89 -2.67
N GLY A 124 -9.80 1.77 -2.83
CA GLY A 124 -9.95 3.04 -3.53
C GLY A 124 -10.16 4.25 -2.63
N ASP A 125 -10.27 4.04 -1.32
CA ASP A 125 -10.42 5.08 -0.31
C ASP A 125 -9.09 5.80 -0.04
N TYR A 126 -9.13 6.84 0.80
CA TYR A 126 -7.97 7.66 1.12
C TYR A 126 -7.64 7.62 2.60
N ILE A 127 -6.35 7.50 2.91
CA ILE A 127 -5.82 7.55 4.27
C ILE A 127 -4.62 8.47 4.36
N GLU A 128 -4.40 9.01 5.54
CA GLU A 128 -3.25 9.85 5.85
C GLU A 128 -2.23 9.08 6.69
N THR A 129 -0.96 9.38 6.45
CA THR A 129 0.19 8.87 7.21
C THR A 129 1.13 10.04 7.46
N VAL A 130 1.71 10.14 8.65
CA VAL A 130 2.55 11.28 9.02
C VAL A 130 3.95 10.81 9.40
N PHE A 131 4.96 11.27 8.68
CA PHE A 131 6.36 11.12 9.04
C PHE A 131 6.80 12.30 9.90
N ILE A 132 7.35 12.02 11.08
CA ILE A 132 7.75 13.01 12.09
C ILE A 132 9.24 12.80 12.37
N PRO A 133 10.15 13.66 11.85
CA PRO A 133 11.55 13.67 12.21
C PRO A 133 11.76 14.36 13.56
N ASP A 134 12.67 13.81 14.38
CA ASP A 134 13.09 14.41 15.65
C ASP A 134 14.55 14.00 15.93
N GLY A 135 15.51 14.84 15.53
CA GLY A 135 16.93 14.52 15.54
C GLY A 135 17.22 13.25 14.73
N ASP A 136 17.81 12.25 15.39
CA ASP A 136 18.10 10.93 14.80
C ASP A 136 16.87 10.00 14.78
N ARG A 137 15.74 10.46 15.28
CA ARG A 137 14.52 9.68 15.38
C ARG A 137 13.57 10.00 14.23
N GLY A 138 13.16 8.99 13.47
CA GLY A 138 12.10 9.07 12.48
C GLY A 138 10.89 8.25 12.92
N THR A 139 9.78 8.90 13.26
CA THR A 139 8.54 8.23 13.67
C THR A 139 7.50 8.30 12.56
N LEU A 140 6.91 7.16 12.22
CA LEU A 140 5.77 7.12 11.31
C LEU A 140 4.48 6.88 12.08
N CYS A 141 3.55 7.83 11.95
CA CYS A 141 2.18 7.69 12.43
C CYS A 141 1.33 7.05 11.34
N VAL A 142 0.91 5.79 11.55
CA VAL A 142 0.17 4.99 10.56
C VAL A 142 -1.31 4.91 10.90
N SER A 143 -2.13 4.84 9.85
CA SER A 143 -3.58 4.62 9.92
C SER A 143 -3.89 3.12 9.92
N SER A 144 -4.96 2.74 10.64
CA SER A 144 -5.45 1.36 10.74
C SER A 144 -6.84 1.16 10.14
N GLN A 145 -7.58 2.23 9.89
CA GLN A 145 -8.91 2.24 9.29
C GLN A 145 -9.07 3.43 8.35
N VAL A 146 -10.08 3.40 7.49
CA VAL A 146 -10.60 4.56 6.78
C VAL A 146 -11.67 5.17 7.66
N GLY A 147 -11.38 6.35 8.27
CA GLY A 147 -12.23 6.93 9.30
C GLY A 147 -12.18 6.18 10.63
N CYS A 148 -13.16 6.40 11.53
CA CYS A 148 -13.21 5.77 12.85
C CYS A 148 -14.63 5.74 13.41
N LYS A 149 -15.05 4.60 13.97
CA LYS A 149 -16.37 4.43 14.62
C LYS A 149 -16.47 5.09 16.00
N MET A 150 -15.33 5.39 16.64
CA MET A 150 -15.30 5.73 18.07
C MET A 150 -15.85 7.12 18.37
N ASN A 151 -15.97 7.97 17.36
CA ASN A 151 -16.59 9.30 17.44
C ASN A 151 -16.12 10.14 18.65
N CYS A 152 -14.83 10.10 18.97
CA CYS A 152 -14.25 10.90 20.05
C CYS A 152 -14.46 12.40 19.76
N LEU A 153 -14.95 13.15 20.75
CA LEU A 153 -15.39 14.56 20.59
C LEU A 153 -14.28 15.49 20.07
N PHE A 154 -13.04 15.21 20.41
CA PHE A 154 -11.87 16.01 20.01
C PHE A 154 -11.21 15.53 18.70
N CYS A 155 -11.62 14.38 18.14
CA CYS A 155 -10.93 13.73 17.04
C CYS A 155 -11.60 14.04 15.70
N GLN A 156 -10.84 14.63 14.76
CA GLN A 156 -11.34 14.93 13.42
C GLN A 156 -11.71 13.67 12.63
N THR A 157 -10.91 12.60 12.76
CA THR A 157 -11.19 11.31 12.11
C THR A 157 -12.53 10.72 12.58
N GLY A 158 -12.85 10.82 13.87
CA GLY A 158 -14.15 10.35 14.39
C GLY A 158 -15.35 11.08 13.79
N LYS A 159 -15.18 12.37 13.42
CA LYS A 159 -16.23 13.18 12.77
C LYS A 159 -16.41 12.86 11.28
N GLN A 160 -15.40 12.25 10.63
CA GLN A 160 -15.48 11.86 9.22
C GLN A 160 -16.33 10.61 9.00
N GLY A 161 -16.62 9.85 10.07
CA GLY A 161 -17.33 8.57 9.98
C GLY A 161 -16.36 7.40 9.82
N PHE A 162 -16.91 6.23 9.46
CA PHE A 162 -16.16 4.99 9.27
C PHE A 162 -16.54 4.35 7.95
N GLU A 163 -15.56 4.12 7.08
CA GLU A 163 -15.76 3.48 5.78
C GLU A 163 -15.28 2.02 5.78
N GLY A 164 -14.17 1.71 6.49
CA GLY A 164 -13.67 0.34 6.49
C GLY A 164 -12.40 0.11 7.29
N ASN A 165 -12.09 -1.17 7.53
CA ASN A 165 -10.83 -1.61 8.09
C ASN A 165 -9.76 -1.68 7.00
N LEU A 166 -8.57 -1.18 7.26
CA LEU A 166 -7.42 -1.39 6.38
C LEU A 166 -6.98 -2.85 6.42
N SER A 167 -6.63 -3.40 5.27
CA SER A 167 -5.95 -4.68 5.21
C SER A 167 -4.52 -4.59 5.76
N ALA A 168 -3.91 -5.73 6.10
CA ALA A 168 -2.50 -5.75 6.47
C ALA A 168 -1.60 -5.22 5.36
N THR A 169 -1.97 -5.42 4.09
CA THR A 169 -1.29 -4.84 2.92
C THR A 169 -1.34 -3.31 2.95
N ASP A 170 -2.53 -2.71 3.16
CA ASP A 170 -2.68 -1.24 3.22
C ASP A 170 -1.90 -0.64 4.39
N ILE A 171 -1.90 -1.31 5.55
CA ILE A 171 -1.14 -0.83 6.71
C ILE A 171 0.37 -0.91 6.44
N LEU A 172 0.87 -2.05 5.94
CA LEU A 172 2.28 -2.25 5.60
C LEU A 172 2.72 -1.33 4.47
N ASN A 173 1.85 -1.03 3.51
CA ASN A 173 2.18 -0.15 2.39
C ASN A 173 2.58 1.26 2.84
N GLN A 174 1.99 1.77 3.91
CA GLN A 174 2.36 3.09 4.48
C GLN A 174 3.83 3.13 4.92
N ILE A 175 4.38 1.99 5.33
CA ILE A 175 5.79 1.83 5.71
C ILE A 175 6.64 1.50 4.49
N TYR A 176 6.17 0.57 3.67
CA TYR A 176 6.88 -0.01 2.54
C TYR A 176 7.22 1.00 1.46
N SER A 177 6.27 1.86 1.11
CA SER A 177 6.38 2.86 0.05
C SER A 177 6.69 4.27 0.54
N LEU A 178 6.96 4.43 1.85
CA LEU A 178 7.37 5.72 2.41
C LEU A 178 8.68 6.20 1.79
N PRO A 179 8.77 7.43 1.26
CA PRO A 179 10.03 7.97 0.73
C PRO A 179 11.17 8.00 1.76
N GLU A 180 10.86 8.33 3.02
CA GLU A 180 11.81 8.41 4.14
C GLU A 180 11.99 7.09 4.89
N ARG A 181 11.63 5.95 4.32
CA ARG A 181 11.67 4.63 4.99
C ARG A 181 12.99 4.33 5.69
N GLU A 182 14.12 4.68 5.06
CA GLU A 182 15.46 4.42 5.62
C GLU A 182 15.75 5.23 6.89
N LYS A 183 14.97 6.30 7.13
CA LYS A 183 15.08 7.13 8.34
C LYS A 183 14.17 6.65 9.48
N LEU A 184 13.33 5.63 9.23
CA LEU A 184 12.38 5.16 10.23
C LEU A 184 13.07 4.45 11.39
N THR A 185 12.77 4.92 12.58
CA THR A 185 13.18 4.29 13.84
C THR A 185 12.01 3.74 14.63
N ASN A 186 10.83 4.35 14.50
CA ASN A 186 9.63 4.03 15.28
C ASN A 186 8.36 4.10 14.44
N ILE A 187 7.35 3.32 14.85
CA ILE A 187 6.00 3.39 14.29
C ILE A 187 4.99 3.54 15.41
N VAL A 188 4.00 4.40 15.19
CA VAL A 188 2.89 4.61 16.12
C VAL A 188 1.56 4.45 15.40
N PHE A 189 0.68 3.60 15.91
CA PHE A 189 -0.70 3.45 15.43
C PHE A 189 -1.57 4.51 16.09
N MET A 190 -1.41 5.76 15.63
CA MET A 190 -2.11 6.95 16.13
C MET A 190 -2.68 7.80 14.98
N GLY A 191 -2.73 7.24 13.76
CA GLY A 191 -3.38 7.85 12.60
C GLY A 191 -4.90 7.65 12.61
N GLN A 192 -5.48 7.40 11.44
CA GLN A 192 -6.91 7.16 11.33
C GLN A 192 -7.28 5.77 11.86
N GLY A 193 -8.37 5.71 12.65
CA GLY A 193 -8.96 4.49 13.14
C GLY A 193 -8.56 4.08 14.56
N GLU A 194 -9.31 3.11 15.10
CA GLU A 194 -9.02 2.42 16.35
C GLU A 194 -8.33 1.09 16.04
N PRO A 195 -7.03 0.93 16.38
CA PRO A 195 -6.29 -0.29 16.02
C PRO A 195 -6.90 -1.57 16.59
N MET A 196 -7.51 -1.53 17.78
CA MET A 196 -8.13 -2.69 18.39
C MET A 196 -9.48 -3.06 17.74
N ASP A 197 -10.13 -2.17 17.00
CA ASP A 197 -11.30 -2.51 16.18
C ASP A 197 -10.88 -3.20 14.87
N ASN A 198 -9.64 -2.98 14.41
CA ASN A 198 -9.01 -3.71 13.30
C ASN A 198 -7.91 -4.68 13.77
N TYR A 199 -8.16 -5.38 14.88
CA TYR A 199 -7.17 -6.18 15.61
C TYR A 199 -6.38 -7.16 14.74
N GLU A 200 -7.06 -7.95 13.92
CA GLU A 200 -6.42 -9.04 13.15
C GLU A 200 -5.40 -8.50 12.13
N ASN A 201 -5.71 -7.41 11.43
CA ASN A 201 -4.79 -6.81 10.46
C ASN A 201 -3.63 -6.06 11.15
N VAL A 202 -3.91 -5.38 12.27
CA VAL A 202 -2.89 -4.72 13.07
C VAL A 202 -1.94 -5.74 13.69
N LEU A 203 -2.47 -6.84 14.26
CA LEU A 203 -1.67 -7.94 14.79
C LEU A 203 -0.78 -8.56 13.71
N ARG A 204 -1.35 -8.89 12.55
CA ARG A 204 -0.59 -9.43 11.41
C ARG A 204 0.54 -8.49 10.98
N THR A 205 0.25 -7.20 10.87
CA THR A 205 1.25 -6.17 10.53
C THR A 205 2.38 -6.14 11.55
N THR A 206 2.06 -6.09 12.85
CA THR A 206 3.08 -6.06 13.92
C THR A 206 3.89 -7.36 13.99
N GLN A 207 3.28 -8.50 13.73
CA GLN A 207 3.99 -9.79 13.61
C GLN A 207 4.99 -9.78 12.46
N ILE A 208 4.61 -9.31 11.27
CA ILE A 208 5.52 -9.21 10.12
C ILE A 208 6.66 -8.24 10.44
N MET A 209 6.37 -7.11 11.09
CA MET A 209 7.39 -6.12 11.44
C MET A 209 8.41 -6.63 12.46
N THR A 210 7.99 -7.49 13.41
CA THR A 210 8.86 -7.96 14.49
C THR A 210 9.52 -9.31 14.20
N ALA A 211 9.04 -10.04 13.22
CA ALA A 211 9.57 -11.37 12.89
C ALA A 211 10.92 -11.31 12.15
N ASP A 212 11.78 -12.31 12.36
CA ASP A 212 13.10 -12.43 11.73
C ASP A 212 13.03 -12.50 10.19
N TYR A 213 11.94 -13.03 9.65
CA TYR A 213 11.72 -13.09 8.20
C TYR A 213 11.18 -11.77 7.64
N GLY A 214 10.72 -10.88 8.51
CA GLY A 214 10.11 -9.60 8.20
C GLY A 214 11.12 -8.46 8.33
N TYR A 215 10.70 -7.39 8.99
CA TYR A 215 11.57 -6.24 9.22
C TYR A 215 12.53 -6.45 10.40
N ALA A 216 12.36 -7.50 11.19
CA ALA A 216 13.15 -7.82 12.38
C ALA A 216 13.25 -6.65 13.40
N TRP A 217 12.19 -5.85 13.50
CA TRP A 217 12.17 -4.71 14.42
C TRP A 217 11.90 -5.16 15.85
N SER A 218 12.58 -4.52 16.79
CA SER A 218 12.23 -4.69 18.21
C SER A 218 10.78 -4.23 18.46
N PRO A 219 9.95 -4.98 19.20
CA PRO A 219 8.60 -4.55 19.59
C PRO A 219 8.58 -3.18 20.27
N LYS A 220 9.67 -2.78 20.95
CA LYS A 220 9.82 -1.46 21.60
C LYS A 220 9.77 -0.28 20.60
N ARG A 221 9.95 -0.53 19.31
CA ARG A 221 9.87 0.48 18.25
C ARG A 221 8.45 0.68 17.72
N ILE A 222 7.47 -0.11 18.20
CA ILE A 222 6.10 -0.08 17.74
C ILE A 222 5.19 0.28 18.92
N THR A 223 4.42 1.35 18.78
CA THR A 223 3.43 1.77 19.76
C THR A 223 2.03 1.61 19.17
N VAL A 224 1.17 0.91 19.87
CA VAL A 224 -0.25 0.79 19.52
C VAL A 224 -1.06 1.53 20.57
N SER A 225 -1.70 2.63 20.16
CA SER A 225 -2.62 3.41 21.02
C SER A 225 -4.04 2.92 20.83
N SER A 226 -4.81 2.81 21.91
CA SER A 226 -6.20 2.34 21.86
C SER A 226 -7.03 3.03 22.94
N ILE A 227 -8.31 3.24 22.65
CA ILE A 227 -9.30 3.66 23.65
C ILE A 227 -9.67 2.55 24.64
N GLY A 228 -9.11 1.36 24.48
CA GLY A 228 -9.34 0.22 25.37
C GLY A 228 -10.54 -0.62 25.00
N VAL A 229 -10.63 -1.09 23.75
CA VAL A 229 -11.68 -2.05 23.31
C VAL A 229 -11.53 -3.35 24.09
N LYS A 230 -12.30 -3.48 25.18
CA LYS A 230 -12.16 -4.46 26.27
C LYS A 230 -12.09 -5.92 25.80
N THR A 231 -12.83 -6.29 24.78
CA THR A 231 -12.88 -7.68 24.27
C THR A 231 -11.60 -8.11 23.53
N LYS A 232 -10.80 -7.15 23.07
CA LYS A 232 -9.57 -7.41 22.29
C LYS A 232 -8.30 -7.32 23.16
N LEU A 233 -8.31 -6.57 24.26
CA LEU A 233 -7.16 -6.43 25.17
C LEU A 233 -6.84 -7.68 25.98
N LYS A 234 -7.73 -8.68 26.02
CA LYS A 234 -7.55 -9.93 26.78
C LYS A 234 -7.00 -11.10 25.93
N ARG A 235 -6.71 -10.87 24.65
CA ARG A 235 -6.10 -11.85 23.74
C ARG A 235 -4.62 -11.61 23.61
#